data_d724a7f37ee81f8050d11f43b724a2ca
#
_entry.id   d724a7f37ee81f8050d11f43b724a2ca
#
_cell.length_a   1.000
_cell.length_b   1.000
_cell.length_c   1.000
_cell.angle_alpha   90.00
_cell.angle_beta   90.00
_cell.angle_gamma   90.00
#
_symmetry.space_group_name_H-M   'P 1'
#
loop_
_entity.id
_entity.type
_entity.pdbx_description
1 polymer ?
#
loop_
_entity_poly.entity_id
_entity_poly.type
_entity_poly.pdbx_seq_one_letter_code
_entity_poly.pdbx_strand_id
1 'polypeptide(L)'
;MKEKRSMGKKHLSERNLGFETLQLHVGQEEADPVTDARAVPIYATSSYVFHNSQHAADRFGLKDAGNIYGRLTNPTEDVFEKRIAALEGGVAALAVASGAAAITYTIENLAHAGDHIVAANNIYGGSYNLLEHTLPDYGITTTFVDPLDVSNFEKAIQDNTKALYIETFGNPNSDVSDIEAIAKIAHAHKIPLVVDNTFATPYLLRPIEYGADIVVHSATKFIGGHGTAIGGVIVDSGKFDWEASGKFPAITEPNPSYHGISFSQAAGSAAFVTRIRAILLRDTGATISPFHAFMFLQGLETLSLRVERHVENALKVVEYLNNHPQVEKVHHPSVTEDKEQQKLYKKYFPNGGGSIFTFEIKGDEQKAKDFIDNLEIFSLLANVADVKSLVIHPASTTHAQLNEAELAEQGIYPNTIRLSIGTENIRDIIEDLDEAFKAVK
;
A
#
# COMPACT_ATOMS: atom_id res chain seq x y z
N MET A 1 -32.60 -23.63 -6.25
CA MET A 1 -33.32 -23.75 -4.95
C MET A 1 -32.87 -22.63 -4.02
N LYS A 2 -33.63 -21.53 -3.94
CA LYS A 2 -33.41 -20.52 -2.90
C LYS A 2 -34.14 -21.02 -1.64
N GLU A 3 -33.50 -21.87 -0.85
CA GLU A 3 -34.10 -22.32 0.40
C GLU A 3 -33.86 -21.32 1.52
N LYS A 4 -34.99 -20.88 2.02
CA LYS A 4 -35.30 -20.36 3.37
C LYS A 4 -34.09 -20.10 4.27
N ARG A 5 -33.49 -18.91 4.17
CA ARG A 5 -32.79 -18.33 5.30
C ARG A 5 -33.80 -18.17 6.45
N SER A 6 -33.49 -18.65 7.64
CA SER A 6 -34.30 -18.43 8.81
C SER A 6 -34.52 -16.92 8.98
N MET A 7 -35.77 -16.47 9.04
CA MET A 7 -36.10 -15.06 9.30
C MET A 7 -35.39 -14.62 10.59
N GLY A 8 -34.44 -13.69 10.48
CA GLY A 8 -33.71 -13.09 11.61
C GLY A 8 -32.20 -13.19 11.60
N LYS A 9 -31.55 -13.99 10.74
CA LYS A 9 -30.09 -14.11 10.71
C LYS A 9 -29.48 -13.24 9.59
N LYS A 10 -28.72 -12.18 9.97
CA LYS A 10 -28.00 -11.33 9.01
C LYS A 10 -26.99 -12.15 8.21
N HIS A 11 -26.82 -11.82 6.93
CA HIS A 11 -25.75 -12.33 6.09
C HIS A 11 -24.37 -11.90 6.62
N LEU A 12 -23.29 -12.63 6.27
CA LEU A 12 -21.95 -12.28 6.74
C LEU A 12 -21.54 -10.87 6.35
N SER A 13 -21.86 -10.45 5.12
CA SER A 13 -21.62 -9.08 4.61
C SER A 13 -22.36 -7.98 5.35
N GLU A 14 -23.39 -8.31 6.12
CA GLU A 14 -24.21 -7.36 6.91
C GLU A 14 -23.80 -7.28 8.38
N ARG A 15 -22.75 -8.03 8.76
CA ARG A 15 -22.28 -8.12 10.14
C ARG A 15 -21.02 -7.29 10.35
N ASN A 16 -20.89 -6.74 11.55
CA ASN A 16 -19.60 -6.22 12.01
C ASN A 16 -18.74 -7.42 12.44
N LEU A 17 -17.75 -7.75 11.63
CA LEU A 17 -16.86 -8.91 11.83
C LEU A 17 -15.46 -8.43 12.21
N GLY A 18 -14.74 -9.22 13.01
CA GLY A 18 -13.33 -9.01 13.28
C GLY A 18 -12.46 -9.22 12.05
N PHE A 19 -11.28 -8.65 12.07
CA PHE A 19 -10.32 -8.64 10.94
C PHE A 19 -10.06 -10.06 10.41
N GLU A 20 -9.82 -11.02 11.30
CA GLU A 20 -9.49 -12.41 10.97
C GLU A 20 -10.65 -13.12 10.26
N THR A 21 -11.88 -12.74 10.54
CA THR A 21 -13.06 -13.26 9.84
C THR A 21 -13.23 -12.57 8.48
N LEU A 22 -13.00 -11.25 8.41
CA LEU A 22 -13.06 -10.50 7.15
C LEU A 22 -12.02 -11.03 6.15
N GLN A 23 -10.77 -11.24 6.58
CA GLN A 23 -9.68 -11.71 5.71
C GLN A 23 -9.93 -13.10 5.10
N LEU A 24 -10.81 -13.90 5.72
CA LEU A 24 -11.13 -15.25 5.26
C LEU A 24 -12.39 -15.34 4.41
N HIS A 25 -13.36 -14.43 4.58
CA HIS A 25 -14.71 -14.65 4.07
C HIS A 25 -15.24 -13.58 3.11
N VAL A 26 -14.78 -12.33 3.19
CA VAL A 26 -15.32 -11.26 2.35
C VAL A 26 -15.05 -11.55 0.87
N GLY A 27 -16.10 -11.39 0.06
CA GLY A 27 -16.08 -11.65 -1.38
C GLY A 27 -16.35 -13.12 -1.76
N GLN A 28 -16.32 -14.05 -0.79
CA GLN A 28 -16.68 -15.47 -0.99
C GLN A 28 -17.55 -16.00 0.17
N GLU A 29 -18.50 -15.21 0.60
CA GLU A 29 -19.46 -15.59 1.65
C GLU A 29 -20.31 -16.79 1.23
N GLU A 30 -20.47 -16.99 -0.07
CA GLU A 30 -21.14 -18.15 -0.69
C GLU A 30 -20.14 -18.92 -1.56
N ALA A 31 -20.37 -20.21 -1.74
CA ALA A 31 -19.61 -21.03 -2.68
C ALA A 31 -19.82 -20.55 -4.13
N ASP A 32 -18.94 -20.96 -5.04
CA ASP A 32 -19.11 -20.69 -6.47
C ASP A 32 -20.51 -21.17 -6.95
N PRO A 33 -21.31 -20.31 -7.59
CA PRO A 33 -22.70 -20.64 -7.88
C PRO A 33 -22.89 -21.68 -8.99
N VAL A 34 -21.84 -22.02 -9.71
CA VAL A 34 -21.88 -23.01 -10.82
C VAL A 34 -21.38 -24.37 -10.37
N THR A 35 -20.32 -24.40 -9.56
CA THR A 35 -19.60 -25.64 -9.23
C THR A 35 -19.69 -26.02 -7.75
N ASP A 36 -20.27 -25.17 -6.91
CA ASP A 36 -20.27 -25.28 -5.45
C ASP A 36 -18.84 -25.32 -4.85
N ALA A 37 -17.82 -24.89 -5.59
CA ALA A 37 -16.45 -24.85 -5.10
C ALA A 37 -16.32 -23.90 -3.90
N ARG A 38 -15.66 -24.37 -2.83
CA ARG A 38 -15.41 -23.54 -1.64
C ARG A 38 -14.24 -22.59 -1.84
N ALA A 39 -13.19 -23.01 -2.54
CA ALA A 39 -12.10 -22.12 -2.90
C ALA A 39 -12.52 -21.19 -4.04
N VAL A 40 -11.95 -19.99 -4.08
CA VAL A 40 -12.20 -19.05 -5.18
C VAL A 40 -11.65 -19.63 -6.47
N PRO A 41 -12.47 -19.82 -7.52
CA PRO A 41 -11.96 -20.30 -8.80
C PRO A 41 -11.04 -19.28 -9.48
N ILE A 42 -10.05 -19.78 -10.23
CA ILE A 42 -9.20 -18.93 -11.05
C ILE A 42 -9.82 -18.83 -12.45
N TYR A 43 -10.38 -17.67 -12.78
CA TYR A 43 -10.96 -17.41 -14.10
C TYR A 43 -9.91 -16.91 -15.08
N ALA A 44 -9.13 -17.82 -15.64
CA ALA A 44 -8.10 -17.52 -16.64
C ALA A 44 -8.72 -17.31 -18.03
N THR A 45 -9.40 -16.19 -18.21
CA THR A 45 -10.04 -15.81 -19.48
C THR A 45 -9.85 -14.35 -19.82
N SER A 46 -9.71 -14.02 -21.11
CA SER A 46 -9.64 -12.63 -21.60
C SER A 46 -11.02 -12.05 -21.92
N SER A 47 -12.05 -12.88 -22.19
CA SER A 47 -13.34 -12.40 -22.69
C SER A 47 -14.49 -13.26 -22.20
N TYR A 48 -15.69 -12.70 -22.27
CA TYR A 48 -16.92 -13.32 -21.82
C TYR A 48 -17.98 -13.30 -22.94
N VAL A 49 -18.77 -14.37 -23.06
CA VAL A 49 -19.79 -14.51 -24.11
C VAL A 49 -21.06 -13.76 -23.71
N PHE A 50 -21.60 -12.98 -24.62
CA PHE A 50 -22.91 -12.35 -24.47
C PHE A 50 -24.01 -13.29 -24.95
N HIS A 51 -25.20 -13.19 -24.34
CA HIS A 51 -26.35 -14.04 -24.71
C HIS A 51 -26.92 -13.67 -26.08
N ASN A 52 -26.86 -12.40 -26.45
CA ASN A 52 -27.29 -11.84 -27.74
C ASN A 52 -26.73 -10.42 -27.92
N SER A 53 -26.97 -9.81 -29.09
CA SER A 53 -26.47 -8.46 -29.42
C SER A 53 -26.99 -7.36 -28.51
N GLN A 54 -28.23 -7.49 -28.02
CA GLN A 54 -28.81 -6.50 -27.09
C GLN A 54 -28.14 -6.59 -25.72
N HIS A 55 -27.90 -7.80 -25.20
CA HIS A 55 -27.14 -8.00 -23.96
C HIS A 55 -25.74 -7.38 -24.06
N ALA A 56 -25.06 -7.55 -25.21
CA ALA A 56 -23.76 -6.89 -25.44
C ALA A 56 -23.89 -5.36 -25.37
N ALA A 57 -24.87 -4.79 -26.06
CA ALA A 57 -25.10 -3.34 -26.07
C ALA A 57 -25.43 -2.78 -24.67
N ASP A 58 -26.21 -3.51 -23.88
CA ASP A 58 -26.57 -3.11 -22.51
C ASP A 58 -25.38 -3.16 -21.57
N ARG A 59 -24.48 -4.16 -21.70
CA ARG A 59 -23.20 -4.23 -20.97
C ARG A 59 -22.30 -3.04 -21.27
N PHE A 60 -22.05 -2.74 -22.56
CA PHE A 60 -21.24 -1.61 -22.96
C PHE A 60 -21.89 -0.25 -22.64
N GLY A 61 -23.22 -0.20 -22.64
CA GLY A 61 -23.98 0.97 -22.22
C GLY A 61 -24.15 1.16 -20.72
N LEU A 62 -23.51 0.33 -19.89
CA LEU A 62 -23.59 0.33 -18.42
C LEU A 62 -25.03 0.16 -17.88
N LYS A 63 -25.93 -0.43 -18.66
CA LYS A 63 -27.32 -0.72 -18.27
C LYS A 63 -27.45 -2.08 -17.58
N ASP A 64 -26.52 -2.97 -17.83
CA ASP A 64 -26.43 -4.29 -17.24
C ASP A 64 -25.04 -4.51 -16.67
N ALA A 65 -24.95 -4.90 -15.38
CA ALA A 65 -23.69 -5.12 -14.70
C ALA A 65 -23.10 -6.50 -15.03
N GLY A 66 -21.77 -6.60 -15.13
CA GLY A 66 -21.07 -7.87 -15.24
C GLY A 66 -19.82 -7.80 -16.11
N ASN A 67 -19.28 -8.98 -16.43
CA ASN A 67 -18.01 -9.10 -17.11
C ASN A 67 -18.15 -8.83 -18.63
N ILE A 68 -17.17 -8.13 -19.18
CA ILE A 68 -17.03 -7.83 -20.62
C ILE A 68 -15.71 -8.37 -21.12
N TYR A 69 -14.63 -7.95 -20.50
CA TYR A 69 -13.26 -8.26 -20.89
C TYR A 69 -12.35 -8.34 -19.66
N GLY A 70 -11.48 -9.33 -19.60
CA GLY A 70 -10.66 -9.66 -18.42
C GLY A 70 -9.75 -8.53 -17.92
N ARG A 71 -9.38 -7.57 -18.79
CA ARG A 71 -8.63 -6.37 -18.36
C ARG A 71 -9.44 -5.45 -17.45
N LEU A 72 -10.76 -5.41 -17.62
CA LEU A 72 -11.66 -4.51 -16.87
C LEU A 72 -12.23 -5.17 -15.64
N THR A 73 -12.64 -6.43 -15.78
CA THR A 73 -13.34 -7.18 -14.74
C THR A 73 -13.00 -8.67 -14.85
N ASN A 74 -12.70 -9.27 -13.70
CA ASN A 74 -12.48 -10.72 -13.59
C ASN A 74 -13.01 -11.20 -12.24
N PRO A 75 -13.77 -12.31 -12.17
CA PRO A 75 -14.37 -12.77 -10.91
C PRO A 75 -13.35 -13.12 -9.82
N THR A 76 -12.15 -13.58 -10.16
CA THR A 76 -11.09 -13.87 -9.18
C THR A 76 -10.54 -12.56 -8.60
N GLU A 77 -10.31 -11.56 -9.45
CA GLU A 77 -9.85 -10.23 -9.06
C GLU A 77 -10.90 -9.50 -8.21
N ASP A 78 -12.19 -9.63 -8.54
CA ASP A 78 -13.30 -9.04 -7.80
C ASP A 78 -13.35 -9.50 -6.34
N VAL A 79 -13.06 -10.77 -6.07
CA VAL A 79 -12.96 -11.28 -4.69
C VAL A 79 -11.80 -10.64 -3.94
N PHE A 80 -10.64 -10.50 -4.59
CA PHE A 80 -9.47 -9.84 -3.99
C PHE A 80 -9.77 -8.37 -3.69
N GLU A 81 -10.36 -7.64 -4.65
CA GLU A 81 -10.73 -6.23 -4.51
C GLU A 81 -11.74 -6.01 -3.36
N LYS A 82 -12.80 -6.81 -3.29
CA LYS A 82 -13.80 -6.75 -2.20
C LYS A 82 -13.18 -7.02 -0.84
N ARG A 83 -12.29 -8.00 -0.75
CA ARG A 83 -11.66 -8.40 0.50
C ARG A 83 -10.73 -7.31 1.02
N ILE A 84 -9.84 -6.79 0.19
CA ILE A 84 -8.92 -5.74 0.62
C ILE A 84 -9.67 -4.42 0.94
N ALA A 85 -10.71 -4.08 0.18
CA ALA A 85 -11.56 -2.93 0.51
C ALA A 85 -12.17 -3.05 1.91
N ALA A 86 -12.74 -4.21 2.24
CA ALA A 86 -13.30 -4.46 3.55
C ALA A 86 -12.25 -4.44 4.68
N LEU A 87 -11.05 -4.97 4.43
CA LEU A 87 -9.96 -4.97 5.40
C LEU A 87 -9.46 -3.56 5.70
N GLU A 88 -9.36 -2.69 4.70
CA GLU A 88 -9.00 -1.28 4.89
C GLU A 88 -10.17 -0.41 5.42
N GLY A 89 -11.40 -0.91 5.35
CA GLY A 89 -12.59 -0.12 5.69
C GLY A 89 -13.03 0.85 4.59
N GLY A 90 -12.64 0.57 3.33
CA GLY A 90 -13.05 1.31 2.14
C GLY A 90 -14.35 0.78 1.54
N VAL A 91 -14.91 1.54 0.59
CA VAL A 91 -16.15 1.17 -0.12
C VAL A 91 -15.89 0.32 -1.37
N ALA A 92 -14.71 0.48 -1.98
CA ALA A 92 -14.31 -0.23 -3.18
C ALA A 92 -12.78 -0.27 -3.32
N ALA A 93 -12.27 -1.23 -4.09
CA ALA A 93 -10.87 -1.31 -4.45
C ALA A 93 -10.68 -1.67 -5.92
N LEU A 94 -9.50 -1.40 -6.45
CA LEU A 94 -9.06 -1.76 -7.78
C LEU A 94 -7.69 -2.43 -7.71
N ALA A 95 -7.60 -3.67 -8.16
CA ALA A 95 -6.35 -4.39 -8.30
C ALA A 95 -5.67 -4.06 -9.64
N VAL A 96 -4.36 -3.87 -9.60
CA VAL A 96 -3.53 -3.49 -10.74
C VAL A 96 -2.21 -4.27 -10.77
N ALA A 97 -1.47 -4.17 -11.86
CA ALA A 97 -0.29 -4.99 -12.15
C ALA A 97 0.87 -4.84 -11.13
N SER A 98 0.96 -3.72 -10.43
CA SER A 98 2.04 -3.45 -9.48
C SER A 98 1.68 -2.32 -8.51
N GLY A 99 2.42 -2.20 -7.40
CA GLY A 99 2.33 -1.03 -6.52
C GLY A 99 2.66 0.27 -7.25
N ALA A 100 3.65 0.26 -8.14
CA ALA A 100 3.96 1.43 -8.98
C ALA A 100 2.77 1.83 -9.86
N ALA A 101 2.06 0.88 -10.49
CA ALA A 101 0.85 1.15 -11.25
C ALA A 101 -0.28 1.72 -10.36
N ALA A 102 -0.41 1.23 -9.12
CA ALA A 102 -1.39 1.75 -8.17
C ALA A 102 -1.13 3.22 -7.85
N ILE A 103 0.12 3.60 -7.59
CA ILE A 103 0.51 4.98 -7.31
C ILE A 103 0.31 5.85 -8.55
N THR A 104 0.82 5.41 -9.71
CA THR A 104 0.71 6.15 -10.97
C THR A 104 -0.75 6.44 -11.31
N TYR A 105 -1.62 5.42 -11.30
CA TYR A 105 -3.04 5.61 -11.58
C TYR A 105 -3.76 6.48 -10.55
N THR A 106 -3.35 6.40 -9.28
CA THR A 106 -3.90 7.28 -8.25
C THR A 106 -3.56 8.73 -8.54
N ILE A 107 -2.29 9.04 -8.85
CA ILE A 107 -1.87 10.40 -9.14
C ILE A 107 -2.48 10.91 -10.45
N GLU A 108 -2.43 10.14 -11.54
CA GLU A 108 -3.01 10.52 -12.84
C GLU A 108 -4.54 10.66 -12.80
N ASN A 109 -5.21 10.01 -11.84
CA ASN A 109 -6.64 10.19 -11.63
C ASN A 109 -6.98 11.50 -10.91
N LEU A 110 -6.04 12.03 -10.12
CA LEU A 110 -6.19 13.27 -9.33
C LEU A 110 -5.63 14.49 -10.06
N ALA A 111 -4.48 14.35 -10.73
CA ALA A 111 -3.70 15.43 -11.28
C ALA A 111 -3.49 15.26 -12.78
N HIS A 112 -3.46 16.37 -13.50
CA HIS A 112 -3.23 16.47 -14.94
C HIS A 112 -2.11 17.48 -15.22
N ALA A 113 -1.77 17.69 -16.48
CA ALA A 113 -0.78 18.70 -16.86
C ALA A 113 -1.11 20.09 -16.29
N GLY A 114 -0.18 20.68 -15.57
CA GLY A 114 -0.34 21.94 -14.86
C GLY A 114 -0.75 21.81 -13.40
N ASP A 115 -1.01 20.60 -12.93
CA ASP A 115 -1.37 20.34 -11.52
C ASP A 115 -0.13 20.02 -10.66
N HIS A 116 -0.34 20.03 -9.33
CA HIS A 116 0.70 19.91 -8.34
C HIS A 116 0.32 18.90 -7.25
N ILE A 117 1.32 18.19 -6.71
CA ILE A 117 1.23 17.26 -5.58
C ILE A 117 2.17 17.73 -4.47
N VAL A 118 1.79 17.57 -3.21
CA VAL A 118 2.71 17.66 -2.07
C VAL A 118 2.94 16.27 -1.52
N ALA A 119 4.18 15.83 -1.46
CA ALA A 119 4.55 14.50 -1.00
C ALA A 119 5.55 14.56 0.16
N ALA A 120 5.48 13.58 1.06
CA ALA A 120 6.56 13.36 2.03
C ALA A 120 7.86 12.98 1.30
N ASN A 121 9.01 13.39 1.83
CA ASN A 121 10.32 13.08 1.25
C ASN A 121 10.84 11.68 1.64
N ASN A 122 10.34 11.10 2.74
CA ASN A 122 10.72 9.78 3.26
C ASN A 122 9.82 8.65 2.71
N ILE A 123 9.56 8.66 1.41
CA ILE A 123 8.74 7.65 0.71
C ILE A 123 9.61 6.65 -0.07
N TYR A 124 9.01 5.58 -0.54
CA TYR A 124 9.68 4.59 -1.38
C TYR A 124 10.41 5.26 -2.57
N GLY A 125 11.68 4.89 -2.78
CA GLY A 125 12.51 5.51 -3.82
C GLY A 125 11.92 5.46 -5.24
N GLY A 126 11.15 4.41 -5.57
CA GLY A 126 10.43 4.34 -6.85
C GLY A 126 9.28 5.35 -6.95
N SER A 127 8.58 5.63 -5.85
CA SER A 127 7.55 6.66 -5.78
C SER A 127 8.16 8.06 -5.84
N TYR A 128 9.27 8.27 -5.14
CA TYR A 128 10.04 9.51 -5.23
C TYR A 128 10.46 9.79 -6.67
N ASN A 129 11.09 8.80 -7.33
CA ASN A 129 11.54 8.93 -8.71
C ASN A 129 10.39 9.18 -9.71
N LEU A 130 9.24 8.53 -9.50
CA LEU A 130 8.03 8.77 -10.29
C LEU A 130 7.57 10.23 -10.17
N LEU A 131 7.48 10.73 -8.95
CA LEU A 131 6.97 12.08 -8.65
C LEU A 131 7.96 13.17 -9.04
N GLU A 132 9.28 12.96 -8.85
CA GLU A 132 10.31 13.96 -9.11
C GLU A 132 10.74 14.03 -10.58
N HIS A 133 10.81 12.89 -11.26
CA HIS A 133 11.43 12.83 -12.59
C HIS A 133 10.47 12.41 -13.70
N THR A 134 9.58 11.46 -13.45
CA THR A 134 8.73 10.90 -14.51
C THR A 134 7.49 11.78 -14.78
N LEU A 135 6.76 12.13 -13.75
CA LEU A 135 5.51 12.89 -13.89
C LEU A 135 5.69 14.35 -14.36
N PRO A 136 6.83 15.04 -14.10
CA PRO A 136 7.09 16.33 -14.73
C PRO A 136 7.09 16.32 -16.25
N ASP A 137 7.50 15.21 -16.89
CA ASP A 137 7.40 15.05 -18.36
C ASP A 137 5.93 15.06 -18.85
N TYR A 138 4.99 14.75 -17.97
CA TYR A 138 3.54 14.82 -18.22
C TYR A 138 2.91 16.10 -17.65
N GLY A 139 3.74 17.04 -17.16
CA GLY A 139 3.30 18.34 -16.66
C GLY A 139 2.74 18.34 -15.25
N ILE A 140 2.92 17.27 -14.47
CA ILE A 140 2.54 17.19 -13.06
C ILE A 140 3.79 17.46 -12.21
N THR A 141 3.74 18.45 -11.34
CA THR A 141 4.86 18.83 -10.48
C THR A 141 4.65 18.38 -9.03
N THR A 142 5.75 18.20 -8.30
CA THR A 142 5.69 17.78 -6.88
C THR A 142 6.58 18.67 -6.02
N THR A 143 6.11 19.01 -4.83
CA THR A 143 6.93 19.55 -3.74
C THR A 143 7.08 18.49 -2.67
N PHE A 144 8.32 18.10 -2.37
CA PHE A 144 8.62 17.19 -1.28
C PHE A 144 8.82 17.96 0.03
N VAL A 145 8.31 17.39 1.12
CA VAL A 145 8.39 18.01 2.46
C VAL A 145 8.81 16.97 3.49
N ASP A 146 9.47 17.43 4.55
CA ASP A 146 9.70 16.59 5.73
C ASP A 146 8.37 16.38 6.47
N PRO A 147 7.88 15.13 6.55
CA PRO A 147 6.59 14.81 7.18
C PRO A 147 6.62 14.88 8.72
N LEU A 148 7.78 14.99 9.33
CA LEU A 148 7.92 15.06 10.79
C LEU A 148 7.45 16.43 11.33
N ASP A 149 7.50 17.49 10.51
CA ASP A 149 6.81 18.76 10.77
C ASP A 149 5.58 18.89 9.85
N VAL A 150 4.41 18.56 10.40
CA VAL A 150 3.14 18.60 9.66
C VAL A 150 2.86 19.98 9.02
N SER A 151 3.38 21.07 9.60
CA SER A 151 3.22 22.42 9.06
C SER A 151 3.87 22.61 7.68
N ASN A 152 4.81 21.75 7.30
CA ASN A 152 5.46 21.81 6.00
C ASN A 152 4.48 21.47 4.85
N PHE A 153 3.50 20.61 5.09
CA PHE A 153 2.45 20.32 4.11
C PHE A 153 1.61 21.59 3.83
N GLU A 154 1.17 22.29 4.87
CA GLU A 154 0.40 23.54 4.73
C GLU A 154 1.16 24.59 3.92
N LYS A 155 2.47 24.76 4.20
CA LYS A 155 3.33 25.74 3.52
C LYS A 155 3.58 25.41 2.05
N ALA A 156 3.54 24.13 1.68
CA ALA A 156 3.82 23.66 0.34
C ALA A 156 2.59 23.64 -0.59
N ILE A 157 1.38 23.72 -0.04
CA ILE A 157 0.15 23.71 -0.83
C ILE A 157 0.07 24.97 -1.71
N GLN A 158 -0.26 24.76 -3.00
CA GLN A 158 -0.47 25.78 -4.01
C GLN A 158 -1.94 25.72 -4.51
N ASP A 159 -2.38 26.71 -5.28
CA ASP A 159 -3.74 26.77 -5.82
C ASP A 159 -4.09 25.54 -6.68
N ASN A 160 -3.10 25.04 -7.42
CA ASN A 160 -3.20 23.88 -8.30
C ASN A 160 -2.83 22.55 -7.63
N THR A 161 -2.63 22.52 -6.31
CA THR A 161 -2.39 21.27 -5.57
C THR A 161 -3.65 20.40 -5.58
N LYS A 162 -3.47 19.11 -5.91
CA LYS A 162 -4.56 18.12 -6.05
C LYS A 162 -4.58 17.06 -4.96
N ALA A 163 -3.45 16.78 -4.31
CA ALA A 163 -3.39 15.79 -3.25
C ALA A 163 -2.18 16.00 -2.34
N LEU A 164 -2.30 15.47 -1.12
CA LEU A 164 -1.14 15.17 -0.27
C LEU A 164 -0.86 13.66 -0.36
N TYR A 165 0.42 13.27 -0.41
CA TYR A 165 0.87 11.88 -0.49
C TYR A 165 1.88 11.57 0.61
N ILE A 166 1.61 10.51 1.39
CA ILE A 166 2.48 10.02 2.46
C ILE A 166 2.53 8.50 2.50
N GLU A 167 3.53 7.95 3.20
CA GLU A 167 3.55 6.55 3.63
C GLU A 167 3.23 6.46 5.13
N THR A 168 2.61 5.37 5.56
CA THR A 168 2.28 5.12 6.98
C THR A 168 3.55 5.04 7.83
N PHE A 169 4.53 4.28 7.36
CA PHE A 169 5.90 4.23 7.84
C PHE A 169 6.83 4.75 6.75
N GLY A 170 7.67 5.70 7.09
CA GLY A 170 8.69 6.23 6.18
C GLY A 170 9.70 5.15 5.78
N ASN A 171 10.19 5.22 4.56
CA ASN A 171 11.18 4.33 4.00
C ASN A 171 12.52 5.09 3.80
N PRO A 172 13.62 4.68 4.45
CA PRO A 172 13.81 3.35 5.06
C PRO A 172 13.71 3.31 6.60
N ASN A 173 13.55 4.42 7.29
CA ASN A 173 13.79 4.56 8.74
C ASN A 173 12.57 4.29 9.64
N SER A 174 11.43 3.94 9.07
CA SER A 174 10.19 3.64 9.82
C SER A 174 9.64 4.80 10.68
N ASP A 175 9.90 6.04 10.31
CA ASP A 175 9.25 7.20 10.93
C ASP A 175 7.75 7.12 10.73
N VAL A 176 6.99 7.52 11.74
CA VAL A 176 5.52 7.45 11.71
C VAL A 176 4.94 8.78 11.29
N SER A 177 4.17 8.80 10.20
CA SER A 177 3.46 9.99 9.74
C SER A 177 2.22 10.28 10.61
N ASP A 178 1.96 11.55 10.97
CA ASP A 178 0.70 11.94 11.64
C ASP A 178 -0.44 12.07 10.62
N ILE A 179 -0.99 10.91 10.25
CA ILE A 179 -2.04 10.79 9.23
C ILE A 179 -3.22 11.71 9.53
N GLU A 180 -3.69 11.73 10.79
CA GLU A 180 -4.87 12.52 11.17
C GLU A 180 -4.62 14.04 11.05
N ALA A 181 -3.44 14.52 11.44
CA ALA A 181 -3.11 15.93 11.31
C ALA A 181 -2.93 16.34 9.84
N ILE A 182 -2.27 15.50 9.02
CA ILE A 182 -2.08 15.75 7.59
C ILE A 182 -3.41 15.70 6.84
N ALA A 183 -4.31 14.76 7.19
CA ALA A 183 -5.66 14.68 6.62
C ALA A 183 -6.47 15.95 6.88
N LYS A 184 -6.38 16.52 8.09
CA LYS A 184 -7.05 17.80 8.43
C LYS A 184 -6.57 18.95 7.54
N ILE A 185 -5.28 19.02 7.24
CA ILE A 185 -4.71 20.01 6.32
C ILE A 185 -5.26 19.76 4.89
N ALA A 186 -5.18 18.55 4.39
CA ALA A 186 -5.70 18.21 3.07
C ALA A 186 -7.17 18.63 2.90
N HIS A 187 -8.02 18.25 3.85
CA HIS A 187 -9.46 18.56 3.82
C HIS A 187 -9.77 20.05 3.95
N ALA A 188 -8.98 20.80 4.73
CA ALA A 188 -9.12 22.27 4.81
C ALA A 188 -8.90 22.94 3.44
N HIS A 189 -8.02 22.36 2.63
CA HIS A 189 -7.76 22.80 1.25
C HIS A 189 -8.64 22.10 0.18
N LYS A 190 -9.60 21.28 0.60
CA LYS A 190 -10.51 20.53 -0.29
C LYS A 190 -9.77 19.59 -1.27
N ILE A 191 -8.70 18.98 -0.82
CA ILE A 191 -7.92 17.97 -1.54
C ILE A 191 -7.86 16.68 -0.74
N PRO A 192 -7.76 15.49 -1.39
CA PRO A 192 -7.66 14.22 -0.69
C PRO A 192 -6.26 13.99 -0.13
N LEU A 193 -6.20 13.17 0.93
CA LEU A 193 -4.99 12.53 1.41
C LEU A 193 -4.87 11.12 0.84
N VAL A 194 -3.76 10.85 0.17
CA VAL A 194 -3.34 9.53 -0.31
C VAL A 194 -2.32 8.96 0.65
N VAL A 195 -2.55 7.75 1.13
CA VAL A 195 -1.63 7.05 2.04
C VAL A 195 -1.20 5.71 1.44
N ASP A 196 0.09 5.53 1.26
CA ASP A 196 0.66 4.21 0.99
C ASP A 196 0.77 3.43 2.32
N ASN A 197 -0.06 2.41 2.44
CA ASN A 197 -0.15 1.58 3.65
C ASN A 197 0.56 0.22 3.51
N THR A 198 1.50 0.14 2.58
CA THR A 198 2.20 -1.12 2.26
C THR A 198 2.92 -1.70 3.47
N PHE A 199 3.59 -0.87 4.30
CA PHE A 199 4.39 -1.34 5.42
C PHE A 199 3.59 -1.66 6.69
N ALA A 200 2.49 -0.94 6.94
CA ALA A 200 1.64 -1.22 8.08
C ALA A 200 0.63 -2.33 7.80
N THR A 201 0.12 -2.43 6.57
CA THR A 201 -1.02 -3.27 6.20
C THR A 201 -2.32 -2.86 6.92
N PRO A 202 -3.50 -3.25 6.42
CA PRO A 202 -4.75 -2.96 7.12
C PRO A 202 -4.89 -3.67 8.47
N TYR A 203 -3.98 -4.62 8.76
CA TYR A 203 -3.98 -5.33 10.04
C TYR A 203 -3.43 -4.47 11.18
N LEU A 204 -2.32 -3.77 10.96
CA LEU A 204 -1.75 -2.90 12.00
C LEU A 204 -2.45 -1.55 12.06
N LEU A 205 -2.82 -0.98 10.91
CA LEU A 205 -3.44 0.33 10.82
C LEU A 205 -4.34 0.44 9.59
N ARG A 206 -5.51 1.05 9.78
CA ARG A 206 -6.43 1.47 8.71
C ARG A 206 -6.38 3.00 8.56
N PRO A 207 -5.62 3.54 7.62
CA PRO A 207 -5.49 5.00 7.46
C PRO A 207 -6.82 5.72 7.24
N ILE A 208 -7.81 5.04 6.64
CA ILE A 208 -9.18 5.57 6.42
C ILE A 208 -9.88 5.94 7.74
N GLU A 209 -9.55 5.28 8.85
CA GLU A 209 -10.10 5.61 10.17
C GLU A 209 -9.54 6.93 10.72
N TYR A 210 -8.41 7.39 10.17
CA TYR A 210 -7.73 8.62 10.55
C TYR A 210 -7.78 9.72 9.48
N GLY A 211 -8.65 9.56 8.48
CA GLY A 211 -8.94 10.59 7.49
C GLY A 211 -8.26 10.43 6.13
N ALA A 212 -7.56 9.34 5.87
CA ALA A 212 -7.10 9.04 4.52
C ALA A 212 -8.30 8.83 3.59
N ASP A 213 -8.23 9.39 2.39
CA ASP A 213 -9.28 9.28 1.39
C ASP A 213 -9.02 8.14 0.42
N ILE A 214 -7.76 7.99 0.01
CA ILE A 214 -7.29 6.92 -0.86
C ILE A 214 -6.14 6.20 -0.18
N VAL A 215 -6.19 4.87 -0.18
CA VAL A 215 -5.10 4.03 0.31
C VAL A 215 -4.55 3.20 -0.83
N VAL A 216 -3.22 3.16 -0.96
CA VAL A 216 -2.54 2.32 -1.95
C VAL A 216 -1.68 1.26 -1.27
N HIS A 217 -1.49 0.14 -1.94
CA HIS A 217 -0.57 -0.91 -1.52
C HIS A 217 0.21 -1.47 -2.69
N SER A 218 1.48 -1.75 -2.45
CA SER A 218 2.17 -2.80 -3.18
C SER A 218 1.75 -4.16 -2.60
N ALA A 219 0.81 -4.85 -3.26
CA ALA A 219 0.36 -6.18 -2.82
C ALA A 219 1.50 -7.22 -2.87
N THR A 220 2.56 -6.93 -3.63
CA THR A 220 3.82 -7.67 -3.72
C THR A 220 4.44 -7.94 -2.34
N LYS A 221 4.24 -7.01 -1.37
CA LYS A 221 4.87 -7.01 -0.05
C LYS A 221 4.09 -7.89 0.93
N PHE A 222 3.70 -7.40 2.10
CA PHE A 222 3.01 -8.19 3.12
C PHE A 222 1.73 -8.88 2.65
N ILE A 223 0.96 -8.30 1.72
CA ILE A 223 -0.27 -8.92 1.21
C ILE A 223 0.04 -10.27 0.58
N GLY A 224 0.97 -10.34 -0.36
CA GLY A 224 1.48 -11.59 -0.90
C GLY A 224 2.36 -12.36 0.09
N GLY A 225 3.33 -11.68 0.65
CA GLY A 225 4.18 -12.13 1.75
C GLY A 225 5.25 -13.17 1.40
N HIS A 226 5.34 -13.64 0.15
CA HIS A 226 6.19 -14.78 -0.22
C HIS A 226 7.14 -14.47 -1.40
N GLY A 227 7.19 -13.23 -1.87
CA GLY A 227 8.06 -12.85 -2.99
C GLY A 227 7.70 -13.50 -4.33
N THR A 228 6.48 -14.04 -4.49
CA THR A 228 6.08 -14.87 -5.64
C THR A 228 5.29 -14.11 -6.72
N ALA A 229 4.63 -13.02 -6.37
CA ALA A 229 3.75 -12.29 -7.27
C ALA A 229 3.95 -10.77 -7.16
N ILE A 230 3.81 -10.07 -8.26
CA ILE A 230 3.81 -8.61 -8.31
C ILE A 230 2.37 -8.15 -8.53
N GLY A 231 1.94 -7.15 -7.73
CA GLY A 231 0.64 -6.53 -7.86
C GLY A 231 0.52 -5.28 -7.00
N GLY A 232 -0.51 -4.51 -7.27
CA GLY A 232 -0.89 -3.33 -6.50
C GLY A 232 -2.38 -3.27 -6.29
N VAL A 233 -2.81 -2.45 -5.36
CA VAL A 233 -4.23 -2.20 -5.12
C VAL A 233 -4.44 -0.75 -4.69
N ILE A 234 -5.55 -0.18 -5.13
CA ILE A 234 -6.03 1.15 -4.76
C ILE A 234 -7.34 0.96 -4.03
N VAL A 235 -7.47 1.52 -2.83
CA VAL A 235 -8.69 1.45 -2.02
C VAL A 235 -9.28 2.86 -1.90
N ASP A 236 -10.54 2.98 -2.24
CA ASP A 236 -11.33 4.22 -2.11
C ASP A 236 -12.08 4.20 -0.77
N SER A 237 -11.86 5.21 0.06
CA SER A 237 -12.61 5.36 1.31
C SER A 237 -14.11 5.62 1.08
N GLY A 238 -14.45 6.21 -0.06
CA GLY A 238 -15.80 6.71 -0.37
C GLY A 238 -16.23 7.92 0.46
N LYS A 239 -15.32 8.55 1.20
CA LYS A 239 -15.63 9.65 2.13
C LYS A 239 -15.32 11.02 1.56
N PHE A 240 -14.46 11.13 0.55
CA PHE A 240 -14.11 12.42 -0.04
C PHE A 240 -15.25 12.94 -0.91
N ASP A 241 -15.68 14.17 -0.65
CA ASP A 241 -16.73 14.83 -1.42
C ASP A 241 -16.16 15.53 -2.66
N TRP A 242 -16.14 14.78 -3.77
CA TRP A 242 -15.61 15.26 -5.06
C TRP A 242 -16.36 16.47 -5.59
N GLU A 243 -17.68 16.53 -5.41
CA GLU A 243 -18.53 17.66 -5.86
C GLU A 243 -18.26 18.93 -5.04
N ALA A 244 -18.26 18.81 -3.71
CA ALA A 244 -18.01 19.95 -2.83
C ALA A 244 -16.58 20.49 -2.93
N SER A 245 -15.61 19.64 -3.32
CA SER A 245 -14.26 20.05 -3.59
C SER A 245 -14.17 21.03 -4.77
N GLY A 246 -14.84 20.74 -5.87
CA GLY A 246 -14.81 21.50 -7.12
C GLY A 246 -13.47 21.47 -7.87
N LYS A 247 -12.49 20.67 -7.42
CA LYS A 247 -11.14 20.60 -7.99
C LYS A 247 -10.93 19.45 -8.97
N PHE A 248 -11.90 18.54 -9.12
CA PHE A 248 -11.75 17.27 -9.85
C PHE A 248 -12.80 17.10 -10.98
N PRO A 249 -12.78 17.95 -12.02
CA PRO A 249 -13.78 17.91 -13.10
C PRO A 249 -13.78 16.56 -13.84
N ALA A 250 -12.63 15.88 -13.93
CA ALA A 250 -12.54 14.56 -14.56
C ALA A 250 -13.41 13.48 -13.85
N ILE A 251 -13.76 13.68 -12.57
CA ILE A 251 -14.63 12.78 -11.80
C ILE A 251 -16.06 13.29 -11.79
N THR A 252 -16.27 14.62 -11.69
CA THR A 252 -17.58 15.24 -11.44
C THR A 252 -18.29 15.72 -12.69
N GLU A 253 -17.58 16.05 -13.77
CA GLU A 253 -18.18 16.53 -15.01
C GLU A 253 -18.52 15.38 -15.99
N PRO A 254 -19.44 15.63 -16.94
CA PRO A 254 -19.79 14.67 -17.98
C PRO A 254 -18.58 14.24 -18.82
N ASN A 255 -18.33 12.94 -18.89
CA ASN A 255 -17.21 12.37 -19.63
C ASN A 255 -17.63 12.04 -21.08
N PRO A 256 -16.98 12.61 -22.11
CA PRO A 256 -17.37 12.40 -23.52
C PRO A 256 -17.14 10.96 -23.98
N SER A 257 -16.15 10.23 -23.44
CA SER A 257 -15.89 8.82 -23.80
C SER A 257 -16.87 7.84 -23.15
N TYR A 258 -17.70 8.31 -22.19
CA TYR A 258 -18.75 7.56 -21.54
C TYR A 258 -20.13 8.22 -21.73
N HIS A 259 -20.44 8.65 -22.95
CA HIS A 259 -21.75 9.17 -23.33
C HIS A 259 -22.24 10.35 -22.46
N GLY A 260 -21.32 11.14 -21.89
CA GLY A 260 -21.66 12.27 -21.02
C GLY A 260 -22.05 11.87 -19.59
N ILE A 261 -21.69 10.67 -19.14
CA ILE A 261 -21.90 10.25 -17.74
C ILE A 261 -20.80 10.89 -16.87
N SER A 262 -21.18 11.44 -15.70
CA SER A 262 -20.29 11.82 -14.62
C SER A 262 -20.01 10.60 -13.72
N PHE A 263 -18.76 10.36 -13.37
CA PHE A 263 -18.40 9.23 -12.51
C PHE A 263 -18.90 9.40 -11.08
N SER A 264 -18.91 10.62 -10.53
CA SER A 264 -19.49 10.92 -9.21
C SER A 264 -20.97 10.57 -9.14
N GLN A 265 -21.74 10.85 -10.19
CA GLN A 265 -23.16 10.51 -10.27
C GLN A 265 -23.42 9.02 -10.54
N ALA A 266 -22.61 8.41 -11.41
CA ALA A 266 -22.80 7.02 -11.81
C ALA A 266 -22.36 6.01 -10.75
N ALA A 267 -21.28 6.29 -10.03
CA ALA A 267 -20.66 5.36 -9.07
C ALA A 267 -20.72 5.84 -7.62
N GLY A 268 -21.21 7.07 -7.37
CA GLY A 268 -21.35 7.62 -6.03
C GLY A 268 -20.05 7.58 -5.24
N SER A 269 -20.06 6.94 -4.08
CA SER A 269 -18.88 6.82 -3.20
C SER A 269 -17.70 6.04 -3.79
N ALA A 270 -17.92 5.22 -4.83
CA ALA A 270 -16.86 4.48 -5.52
C ALA A 270 -16.36 5.18 -6.80
N ALA A 271 -16.64 6.45 -6.97
CA ALA A 271 -16.34 7.22 -8.20
C ALA A 271 -14.85 7.19 -8.56
N PHE A 272 -13.97 7.28 -7.57
CA PHE A 272 -12.54 7.34 -7.77
C PHE A 272 -11.98 6.08 -8.46
N VAL A 273 -12.19 4.92 -7.87
CA VAL A 273 -11.70 3.64 -8.45
C VAL A 273 -12.47 3.26 -9.70
N THR A 274 -13.74 3.64 -9.82
CA THR A 274 -14.55 3.39 -11.03
C THR A 274 -13.99 4.14 -12.22
N ARG A 275 -13.60 5.42 -12.05
CA ARG A 275 -12.97 6.18 -13.13
C ARG A 275 -11.61 5.58 -13.52
N ILE A 276 -10.78 5.17 -12.56
CA ILE A 276 -9.50 4.52 -12.88
C ILE A 276 -9.75 3.27 -13.72
N ARG A 277 -10.69 2.40 -13.31
CA ARG A 277 -11.04 1.17 -14.04
C ARG A 277 -11.53 1.48 -15.47
N ALA A 278 -12.43 2.44 -15.58
CA ALA A 278 -13.10 2.76 -16.84
C ALA A 278 -12.21 3.52 -17.84
N ILE A 279 -11.26 4.30 -17.36
CA ILE A 279 -10.38 5.15 -18.20
C ILE A 279 -8.94 4.62 -18.17
N LEU A 280 -8.23 4.77 -17.05
CA LEU A 280 -6.80 4.53 -17.00
C LEU A 280 -6.46 3.04 -17.20
N LEU A 281 -7.09 2.15 -16.47
CA LEU A 281 -6.85 0.71 -16.63
C LEU A 281 -7.28 0.21 -18.01
N ARG A 282 -8.42 0.67 -18.51
CA ARG A 282 -8.91 0.29 -19.84
C ARG A 282 -7.94 0.71 -20.95
N ASP A 283 -7.44 1.94 -20.87
CA ASP A 283 -6.73 2.56 -21.98
C ASP A 283 -5.20 2.32 -21.92
N THR A 284 -4.62 2.18 -20.72
CA THR A 284 -3.17 2.00 -20.54
C THR A 284 -2.76 0.59 -20.10
N GLY A 285 -3.71 -0.21 -19.57
CA GLY A 285 -3.61 -1.67 -19.55
C GLY A 285 -2.79 -2.31 -18.43
N ALA A 286 -2.50 -1.62 -17.30
CA ALA A 286 -1.78 -2.21 -16.16
C ALA A 286 -2.67 -3.17 -15.35
N THR A 287 -3.27 -4.16 -16.00
CA THR A 287 -4.16 -5.15 -15.39
C THR A 287 -3.37 -6.20 -14.61
N ILE A 288 -3.93 -6.67 -13.51
CA ILE A 288 -3.39 -7.79 -12.74
C ILE A 288 -3.73 -9.12 -13.41
N SER A 289 -2.92 -10.15 -13.17
CA SER A 289 -3.25 -11.52 -13.56
C SER A 289 -4.20 -12.15 -12.53
N PRO A 290 -5.24 -12.93 -12.95
CA PRO A 290 -6.08 -13.67 -12.01
C PRO A 290 -5.30 -14.71 -11.19
N PHE A 291 -4.17 -15.21 -11.67
CA PHE A 291 -3.27 -16.06 -10.88
C PHE A 291 -2.61 -15.26 -9.74
N HIS A 292 -2.17 -14.03 -10.00
CA HIS A 292 -1.61 -13.16 -8.95
C HIS A 292 -2.69 -12.76 -7.95
N ALA A 293 -3.89 -12.41 -8.42
CA ALA A 293 -5.02 -12.11 -7.53
C ALA A 293 -5.35 -13.29 -6.60
N PHE A 294 -5.32 -14.52 -7.12
CA PHE A 294 -5.48 -15.74 -6.32
C PHE A 294 -4.36 -15.90 -5.28
N MET A 295 -3.09 -15.67 -5.65
CA MET A 295 -1.97 -15.72 -4.70
C MET A 295 -2.11 -14.67 -3.59
N PHE A 296 -2.58 -13.47 -3.93
CA PHE A 296 -2.85 -12.41 -2.94
C PHE A 296 -4.03 -12.75 -2.03
N LEU A 297 -5.06 -13.42 -2.53
CA LEU A 297 -6.14 -13.95 -1.70
C LEU A 297 -5.61 -14.94 -0.67
N GLN A 298 -4.76 -15.88 -1.08
CA GLN A 298 -4.12 -16.82 -0.15
C GLN A 298 -3.22 -16.08 0.87
N GLY A 299 -2.49 -15.05 0.42
CA GLY A 299 -1.70 -14.21 1.31
C GLY A 299 -2.57 -13.46 2.33
N LEU A 300 -3.70 -12.90 1.92
CA LEU A 300 -4.64 -12.23 2.83
C LEU A 300 -5.20 -13.17 3.91
N GLU A 301 -5.47 -14.42 3.58
CA GLU A 301 -6.04 -15.39 4.53
C GLU A 301 -5.15 -15.65 5.77
N THR A 302 -3.87 -15.35 5.67
CA THR A 302 -2.90 -15.49 6.78
C THR A 302 -2.22 -14.18 7.15
N LEU A 303 -2.74 -13.04 6.68
CA LEU A 303 -2.07 -11.75 6.86
C LEU A 303 -1.86 -11.41 8.34
N SER A 304 -2.90 -11.51 9.16
CA SER A 304 -2.82 -11.22 10.59
C SER A 304 -1.75 -12.07 11.29
N LEU A 305 -1.76 -13.37 11.05
CA LEU A 305 -0.81 -14.32 11.66
C LEU A 305 0.64 -14.01 11.29
N ARG A 306 0.88 -13.66 10.02
CA ARG A 306 2.22 -13.33 9.54
C ARG A 306 2.70 -11.99 10.08
N VAL A 307 1.85 -10.96 10.03
CA VAL A 307 2.21 -9.62 10.49
C VAL A 307 2.46 -9.59 12.00
N GLU A 308 1.66 -10.30 12.81
CA GLU A 308 1.94 -10.48 14.24
C GLU A 308 3.34 -11.07 14.48
N ARG A 309 3.69 -12.15 13.78
CA ARG A 309 4.99 -12.78 13.92
C ARG A 309 6.13 -11.88 13.42
N HIS A 310 5.95 -11.18 12.30
CA HIS A 310 6.93 -10.19 11.82
C HIS A 310 7.21 -9.12 12.89
N VAL A 311 6.17 -8.54 13.47
CA VAL A 311 6.28 -7.50 14.50
C VAL A 311 6.91 -8.05 15.78
N GLU A 312 6.47 -9.23 16.24
CA GLU A 312 7.05 -9.88 17.43
C GLU A 312 8.56 -10.11 17.28
N ASN A 313 8.97 -10.66 16.14
CA ASN A 313 10.39 -10.89 15.85
C ASN A 313 11.15 -9.57 15.72
N ALA A 314 10.60 -8.59 14.99
CA ALA A 314 11.24 -7.31 14.78
C ALA A 314 11.50 -6.55 16.09
N LEU A 315 10.56 -6.50 17.01
CA LEU A 315 10.76 -5.83 18.29
C LEU A 315 11.87 -6.48 19.13
N LYS A 316 12.00 -7.80 19.08
CA LYS A 316 13.11 -8.53 19.75
C LYS A 316 14.46 -8.25 19.07
N VAL A 317 14.49 -8.15 17.73
CA VAL A 317 15.70 -7.76 17.00
C VAL A 317 16.07 -6.30 17.29
N VAL A 318 15.11 -5.40 17.32
CA VAL A 318 15.32 -3.99 17.71
C VAL A 318 15.90 -3.88 19.11
N GLU A 319 15.36 -4.62 20.08
CA GLU A 319 15.90 -4.66 21.45
C GLU A 319 17.33 -5.19 21.49
N TYR A 320 17.62 -6.28 20.77
CA TYR A 320 18.97 -6.86 20.65
C TYR A 320 19.96 -5.86 20.05
N LEU A 321 19.61 -5.26 18.91
CA LEU A 321 20.49 -4.30 18.23
C LEU A 321 20.71 -3.02 19.03
N ASN A 322 19.67 -2.50 19.68
CA ASN A 322 19.76 -1.26 20.47
C ASN A 322 20.67 -1.41 21.70
N ASN A 323 20.89 -2.63 22.17
CA ASN A 323 21.81 -2.96 23.27
C ASN A 323 23.16 -3.52 22.79
N HIS A 324 23.37 -3.66 21.46
CA HIS A 324 24.58 -4.29 20.94
C HIS A 324 25.77 -3.32 20.89
N PRO A 325 26.99 -3.69 21.41
CA PRO A 325 28.11 -2.76 21.50
C PRO A 325 28.66 -2.24 20.17
N GLN A 326 28.44 -2.97 19.07
CA GLN A 326 28.87 -2.56 17.72
C GLN A 326 27.79 -1.80 16.94
N VAL A 327 26.62 -1.56 17.51
CA VAL A 327 25.55 -0.74 16.93
C VAL A 327 25.67 0.68 17.44
N GLU A 328 25.60 1.64 16.52
CA GLU A 328 25.65 3.07 16.84
C GLU A 328 24.23 3.58 17.12
N LYS A 329 23.28 3.24 16.25
CA LYS A 329 21.90 3.68 16.35
C LYS A 329 20.95 2.70 15.70
N VAL A 330 19.74 2.58 16.23
CA VAL A 330 18.62 1.86 15.61
C VAL A 330 17.52 2.86 15.27
N HIS A 331 17.11 2.90 14.01
CA HIS A 331 16.02 3.74 13.53
C HIS A 331 14.72 2.96 13.57
N HIS A 332 14.07 2.97 14.73
CA HIS A 332 12.77 2.34 14.91
C HIS A 332 11.96 3.14 15.94
N PRO A 333 10.65 3.37 15.69
CA PRO A 333 9.83 4.24 16.55
C PRO A 333 9.65 3.71 17.98
N SER A 334 9.87 2.43 18.25
CA SER A 334 9.80 1.88 19.62
C SER A 334 10.99 2.24 20.51
N VAL A 335 12.12 2.64 19.93
CA VAL A 335 13.37 2.99 20.66
C VAL A 335 13.85 4.40 20.38
N THR A 336 13.10 5.18 19.62
CA THR A 336 13.44 6.58 19.32
C THR A 336 13.41 7.46 20.58
N GLU A 337 14.28 8.47 20.65
CA GLU A 337 14.27 9.50 21.71
C GLU A 337 13.26 10.63 21.40
N ASP A 338 12.78 10.72 20.16
CA ASP A 338 11.79 11.70 19.75
C ASP A 338 10.43 11.43 20.41
N LYS A 339 9.99 12.36 21.25
CA LYS A 339 8.75 12.22 22.03
C LYS A 339 7.49 12.26 21.16
N GLU A 340 7.50 13.01 20.06
CA GLU A 340 6.35 13.06 19.15
C GLU A 340 6.26 11.76 18.37
N GLN A 341 7.36 11.21 17.88
CA GLN A 341 7.40 9.90 17.26
C GLN A 341 6.96 8.77 18.21
N GLN A 342 7.40 8.80 19.47
CA GLN A 342 6.92 7.86 20.50
C GLN A 342 5.40 7.96 20.70
N LYS A 343 4.85 9.17 20.71
CA LYS A 343 3.41 9.43 20.88
C LYS A 343 2.62 8.92 19.65
N LEU A 344 3.09 9.22 18.43
CA LEU A 344 2.47 8.74 17.20
C LEU A 344 2.52 7.22 17.11
N TYR A 345 3.64 6.62 17.44
CA TYR A 345 3.78 5.16 17.46
C TYR A 345 2.80 4.50 18.43
N LYS A 346 2.67 5.01 19.65
CA LYS A 346 1.69 4.49 20.61
C LYS A 346 0.25 4.71 20.18
N LYS A 347 -0.03 5.83 19.48
CA LYS A 347 -1.37 6.15 18.97
C LYS A 347 -1.79 5.19 17.85
N TYR A 348 -0.94 5.01 16.86
CA TYR A 348 -1.26 4.28 15.64
C TYR A 348 -0.96 2.77 15.73
N PHE A 349 0.01 2.38 16.54
CA PHE A 349 0.49 1.00 16.65
C PHE A 349 0.50 0.51 18.11
N PRO A 350 -0.67 0.43 18.77
CA PRO A 350 -0.74 0.02 20.18
C PRO A 350 -0.25 -1.41 20.43
N ASN A 351 -0.27 -2.26 19.38
CA ASN A 351 0.22 -3.65 19.43
C ASN A 351 1.61 -3.82 18.80
N GLY A 352 2.31 -2.71 18.53
CA GLY A 352 3.59 -2.71 17.84
C GLY A 352 3.46 -2.64 16.32
N GLY A 353 4.56 -2.36 15.64
CA GLY A 353 4.68 -2.23 14.18
C GLY A 353 6.12 -1.99 13.77
N GLY A 354 6.39 -1.86 12.47
CA GLY A 354 7.71 -1.53 11.95
C GLY A 354 8.66 -2.74 11.87
N SER A 355 8.29 -3.79 11.14
CA SER A 355 9.19 -4.93 10.92
C SER A 355 10.23 -4.70 9.81
N ILE A 356 10.23 -3.52 9.21
CA ILE A 356 11.23 -3.05 8.25
C ILE A 356 11.83 -1.79 8.85
N PHE A 357 13.12 -1.78 9.11
CA PHE A 357 13.79 -0.65 9.77
C PHE A 357 15.28 -0.64 9.43
N THR A 358 15.99 0.41 9.84
CA THR A 358 17.45 0.52 9.65
C THR A 358 18.18 0.58 10.98
N PHE A 359 19.45 0.24 10.92
CA PHE A 359 20.39 0.51 11.99
C PHE A 359 21.74 0.91 11.41
N GLU A 360 22.54 1.60 12.20
CA GLU A 360 23.90 2.02 11.89
C GLU A 360 24.89 1.15 12.67
N ILE A 361 25.79 0.44 11.96
CA ILE A 361 26.88 -0.28 12.57
C ILE A 361 28.03 0.69 12.88
N LYS A 362 28.70 0.55 14.02
CA LYS A 362 29.90 1.36 14.33
C LYS A 362 31.03 1.02 13.38
N GLY A 363 31.36 1.94 12.51
CA GLY A 363 32.41 1.79 11.50
C GLY A 363 32.07 2.52 10.21
N ASP A 364 32.68 2.05 9.13
CA ASP A 364 32.50 2.62 7.79
C ASP A 364 31.57 1.75 6.91
N GLU A 365 31.46 2.16 5.66
CA GLU A 365 30.68 1.44 4.63
C GLU A 365 31.19 0.00 4.42
N GLN A 366 32.50 -0.20 4.45
CA GLN A 366 33.06 -1.54 4.22
C GLN A 366 32.65 -2.50 5.35
N LYS A 367 32.65 -2.01 6.59
CA LYS A 367 32.21 -2.82 7.73
C LYS A 367 30.73 -3.18 7.66
N ALA A 368 29.88 -2.25 7.17
CA ALA A 368 28.47 -2.54 6.93
C ALA A 368 28.27 -3.62 5.86
N LYS A 369 29.04 -3.55 4.77
CA LYS A 369 29.02 -4.57 3.71
C LYS A 369 29.55 -5.92 4.20
N ASP A 370 30.66 -5.92 4.93
CA ASP A 370 31.23 -7.16 5.50
C ASP A 370 30.25 -7.82 6.48
N PHE A 371 29.51 -7.03 7.29
CA PHE A 371 28.46 -7.56 8.14
C PHE A 371 27.34 -8.24 7.32
N ILE A 372 26.85 -7.57 6.26
CA ILE A 372 25.82 -8.11 5.38
C ILE A 372 26.28 -9.40 4.72
N ASP A 373 27.50 -9.44 4.23
CA ASP A 373 28.08 -10.59 3.50
C ASP A 373 28.32 -11.81 4.41
N ASN A 374 28.31 -11.64 5.73
CA ASN A 374 28.44 -12.73 6.71
C ASN A 374 27.11 -13.22 7.28
N LEU A 375 25.96 -12.67 6.84
CA LEU A 375 24.64 -13.19 7.18
C LEU A 375 24.31 -14.43 6.33
N GLU A 376 23.76 -15.46 6.95
CA GLU A 376 23.37 -16.72 6.26
C GLU A 376 21.86 -16.90 6.14
N ILE A 377 21.08 -16.44 7.15
CA ILE A 377 19.61 -16.51 7.13
C ILE A 377 19.02 -15.36 6.33
N PHE A 378 19.56 -14.16 6.49
CA PHE A 378 19.11 -12.99 5.77
C PHE A 378 19.50 -13.04 4.29
N SER A 379 18.54 -12.96 3.40
CA SER A 379 18.82 -12.87 1.97
C SER A 379 19.12 -11.42 1.56
N LEU A 380 20.29 -11.21 0.91
CA LEU A 380 20.68 -9.93 0.34
C LEU A 380 19.95 -9.72 -0.99
N LEU A 381 18.94 -8.86 -1.01
CA LEU A 381 18.14 -8.55 -2.18
C LEU A 381 17.30 -7.28 -2.03
N ALA A 382 16.88 -6.72 -3.17
CA ALA A 382 16.06 -5.50 -3.22
C ALA A 382 14.55 -5.79 -3.04
N ASN A 383 14.17 -6.35 -1.89
CA ASN A 383 12.76 -6.53 -1.50
C ASN A 383 12.60 -6.28 0.00
N VAL A 384 11.35 -6.32 0.49
CA VAL A 384 10.97 -6.22 1.91
C VAL A 384 9.67 -7.01 2.14
N ALA A 385 9.33 -7.26 3.41
CA ALA A 385 8.03 -7.85 3.79
C ALA A 385 7.81 -9.28 3.26
N ASP A 386 8.86 -10.02 3.05
CA ASP A 386 8.82 -11.46 2.81
C ASP A 386 8.75 -12.21 4.15
N VAL A 387 8.16 -13.40 4.16
CA VAL A 387 8.20 -14.30 5.34
C VAL A 387 9.63 -14.69 5.73
N LYS A 388 10.60 -14.57 4.82
CA LYS A 388 12.04 -14.72 5.07
C LYS A 388 12.66 -13.37 5.42
N SER A 389 13.61 -13.38 6.32
CA SER A 389 14.39 -12.19 6.68
C SER A 389 15.26 -11.73 5.51
N LEU A 390 15.26 -10.42 5.25
CA LEU A 390 15.97 -9.79 4.15
C LEU A 390 16.85 -8.66 4.67
N VAL A 391 17.96 -8.41 3.94
CA VAL A 391 18.91 -7.35 4.25
C VAL A 391 19.32 -6.61 2.98
N ILE A 392 19.63 -5.33 3.08
CA ILE A 392 20.25 -4.55 2.01
C ILE A 392 21.05 -3.38 2.58
N HIS A 393 22.05 -2.92 1.83
CA HIS A 393 22.78 -1.67 2.09
C HIS A 393 22.15 -0.52 1.28
N PRO A 394 21.32 0.36 1.88
CA PRO A 394 20.51 1.33 1.12
C PRO A 394 21.37 2.29 0.29
N ALA A 395 22.43 2.85 0.85
CA ALA A 395 23.25 3.87 0.21
C ALA A 395 23.87 3.42 -1.12
N SER A 396 24.31 2.15 -1.22
CA SER A 396 24.94 1.63 -2.45
C SER A 396 23.97 0.88 -3.37
N THR A 397 22.67 0.82 -3.04
CA THR A 397 21.70 0.03 -3.80
C THR A 397 20.39 0.79 -4.06
N THR A 398 19.42 0.71 -3.17
CA THR A 398 18.07 1.29 -3.35
C THR A 398 18.06 2.82 -3.43
N HIS A 399 19.10 3.49 -2.96
CA HIS A 399 19.25 4.95 -2.95
C HIS A 399 20.57 5.40 -3.63
N ALA A 400 21.20 4.53 -4.44
CA ALA A 400 22.48 4.79 -5.08
C ALA A 400 22.48 5.97 -6.08
N GLN A 401 21.30 6.43 -6.50
CA GLN A 401 21.16 7.61 -7.34
C GLN A 401 21.19 8.93 -6.57
N LEU A 402 21.09 8.91 -5.24
CA LEU A 402 21.16 10.10 -4.40
C LEU A 402 22.62 10.44 -4.07
N ASN A 403 22.92 11.74 -3.98
CA ASN A 403 24.22 12.19 -3.47
C ASN A 403 24.29 12.14 -1.94
N GLU A 404 25.46 12.35 -1.36
CA GLU A 404 25.69 12.25 0.10
C GLU A 404 24.80 13.19 0.93
N ALA A 405 24.51 14.41 0.43
CA ALA A 405 23.64 15.34 1.13
C ALA A 405 22.18 14.88 1.11
N GLU A 406 21.70 14.40 -0.03
CA GLU A 406 20.35 13.86 -0.18
C GLU A 406 20.16 12.57 0.65
N LEU A 407 21.17 11.71 0.72
CA LEU A 407 21.17 10.53 1.60
C LEU A 407 21.07 10.95 3.06
N ALA A 408 21.87 11.93 3.49
CA ALA A 408 21.87 12.42 4.87
C ALA A 408 20.53 13.06 5.26
N GLU A 409 19.87 13.78 4.35
CA GLU A 409 18.53 14.33 4.53
C GLU A 409 17.48 13.25 4.80
N GLN A 410 17.68 12.04 4.23
CA GLN A 410 16.83 10.87 4.48
C GLN A 410 17.32 10.01 5.65
N GLY A 411 18.34 10.44 6.38
CA GLY A 411 18.93 9.69 7.49
C GLY A 411 19.62 8.40 7.07
N ILE A 412 20.17 8.36 5.85
CA ILE A 412 20.92 7.23 5.31
C ILE A 412 22.39 7.59 5.28
N TYR A 413 23.20 6.82 5.98
CA TYR A 413 24.65 7.01 6.10
C TYR A 413 25.40 5.82 5.47
N PRO A 414 26.72 5.94 5.19
CA PRO A 414 27.50 4.84 4.62
C PRO A 414 27.49 3.55 5.44
N ASN A 415 27.28 3.63 6.75
CA ASN A 415 27.20 2.50 7.68
C ASN A 415 25.77 2.04 7.98
N THR A 416 24.77 2.54 7.24
CA THR A 416 23.34 2.19 7.41
C THR A 416 23.04 0.85 6.76
N ILE A 417 22.37 -0.04 7.50
CA ILE A 417 21.88 -1.34 7.06
C ILE A 417 20.38 -1.39 7.23
N ARG A 418 19.63 -1.80 6.19
CA ARG A 418 18.17 -2.01 6.29
C ARG A 418 17.88 -3.50 6.45
N LEU A 419 17.06 -3.82 7.44
CA LEU A 419 16.51 -5.14 7.70
C LEU A 419 15.01 -5.18 7.39
N SER A 420 14.55 -6.30 6.87
CA SER A 420 13.15 -6.70 6.82
C SER A 420 13.04 -8.03 7.55
N ILE A 421 12.46 -7.99 8.75
CA ILE A 421 12.46 -9.15 9.64
C ILE A 421 11.36 -10.12 9.24
N GLY A 422 11.73 -11.37 9.03
CA GLY A 422 10.85 -12.45 8.65
C GLY A 422 10.15 -13.15 9.81
N THR A 423 9.61 -14.33 9.53
CA THR A 423 8.82 -15.14 10.48
C THR A 423 9.57 -16.34 11.02
N GLU A 424 10.87 -16.44 10.79
CA GLU A 424 11.74 -17.51 11.27
C GLU A 424 11.75 -17.57 12.81
N ASN A 425 12.38 -18.61 13.35
CA ASN A 425 12.58 -18.68 14.79
C ASN A 425 13.48 -17.53 15.25
N ILE A 426 13.04 -16.75 16.22
CA ILE A 426 13.75 -15.55 16.68
C ILE A 426 15.16 -15.85 17.20
N ARG A 427 15.40 -17.04 17.79
CA ARG A 427 16.75 -17.40 18.26
C ARG A 427 17.70 -17.54 17.09
N ASP A 428 17.26 -18.13 16.00
CA ASP A 428 18.08 -18.34 14.82
C ASP A 428 18.40 -17.00 14.15
N ILE A 429 17.42 -16.07 14.08
CA ILE A 429 17.64 -14.69 13.59
C ILE A 429 18.70 -13.96 14.43
N ILE A 430 18.59 -14.02 15.76
CA ILE A 430 19.53 -13.35 16.67
C ILE A 430 20.92 -13.99 16.57
N GLU A 431 21.01 -15.32 16.46
CA GLU A 431 22.26 -16.04 16.30
C GLU A 431 22.98 -15.66 15.00
N ASP A 432 22.24 -15.56 13.88
CA ASP A 432 22.79 -15.13 12.59
C ASP A 432 23.37 -13.70 12.65
N LEU A 433 22.65 -12.78 13.29
CA LEU A 433 23.13 -11.42 13.52
C LEU A 433 24.38 -11.40 14.42
N ASP A 434 24.41 -12.18 15.49
CA ASP A 434 25.54 -12.27 16.42
C ASP A 434 26.80 -12.84 15.76
N GLU A 435 26.67 -13.88 14.94
CA GLU A 435 27.80 -14.45 14.17
C GLU A 435 28.32 -13.44 13.13
N ALA A 436 27.44 -12.70 12.43
CA ALA A 436 27.87 -11.66 11.52
C ALA A 436 28.61 -10.51 12.24
N PHE A 437 28.18 -10.11 13.43
CA PHE A 437 28.92 -9.12 14.26
C PHE A 437 30.27 -9.64 14.72
N LYS A 438 30.44 -10.94 15.02
CA LYS A 438 31.73 -11.55 15.39
C LYS A 438 32.69 -11.56 14.22
N ALA A 439 32.22 -11.68 13.00
CA ALA A 439 33.01 -11.70 11.79
C ALA A 439 33.63 -10.33 11.45
N VAL A 440 32.98 -9.22 11.86
CA VAL A 440 33.37 -7.85 11.53
C VAL A 440 33.90 -7.07 12.74
N LYS A 441 34.97 -7.54 13.34
CA LYS A 441 35.57 -6.95 14.54
C LYS A 441 36.20 -5.58 14.32
#